data_76921475fe019b7c6981d1bdc7807607
#
_entry.id   76921475fe019b7c6981d1bdc7807607
#
_cell.length_a   1.000
_cell.length_b   1.000
_cell.length_c   1.000
_cell.angle_alpha   90.00
_cell.angle_beta   90.00
_cell.angle_gamma   90.00
#
_symmetry.space_group_name_H-M   'P 1'
#
loop_
_entity.id
_entity.type
_entity.pdbx_description
1 polymer ?
#
loop_
_entity_poly.entity_id
_entity_poly.type
_entity_poly.pdbx_seq_one_letter_code
_entity_poly.pdbx_strand_id
1 'polypeptide(L)'
;YMVVNLTIRDKDEYRIYEKGFFSFLKKHNGTFITYDDSRVILEGVEPLPGRTIIFSFPSEKDADNWWADEGYQDLSKHRRAATDITLQRVKGLPPRG
;
A
#
# COMPACT_ATOMS: atom_id res chain seq x y z
N TYR A 1 -3.21 -0.88 9.84
CA TYR A 1 -2.22 -1.33 8.86
C TYR A 1 -2.85 -1.47 7.49
N MET A 2 -2.10 -1.08 6.47
CA MET A 2 -2.44 -1.36 5.08
C MET A 2 -1.53 -2.49 4.61
N VAL A 3 -2.13 -3.55 4.12
CA VAL A 3 -1.40 -4.73 3.61
C VAL A 3 -1.72 -4.87 2.13
N VAL A 4 -0.69 -4.82 1.32
CA VAL A 4 -0.83 -4.75 -0.13
C VAL A 4 -0.07 -5.88 -0.78
N ASN A 5 -0.71 -6.55 -1.73
CA ASN A 5 -0.03 -7.46 -2.66
C ASN A 5 -0.31 -6.97 -4.07
N LEU A 6 0.73 -6.80 -4.88
CA LEU A 6 0.56 -6.34 -6.24
C LEU A 6 1.56 -6.96 -7.21
N THR A 7 1.12 -7.09 -8.46
CA THR A 7 1.97 -7.43 -9.58
C THR A 7 2.03 -6.23 -10.50
N ILE A 8 3.24 -5.78 -10.85
CA ILE A 8 3.45 -4.62 -11.71
C ILE A 8 3.47 -5.08 -13.16
N ARG A 9 2.52 -4.60 -13.97
CA ARG A 9 2.45 -4.90 -15.40
C ARG A 9 3.18 -3.86 -16.24
N ASP A 10 3.24 -2.62 -15.78
CA ASP A 10 3.87 -1.50 -16.47
C ASP A 10 4.72 -0.72 -15.47
N LYS A 11 6.03 -0.93 -15.51
CA LYS A 11 6.98 -0.31 -14.57
C LYS A 11 7.04 1.21 -14.70
N ASP A 12 6.95 1.72 -15.92
CA ASP A 12 7.07 3.17 -16.15
C ASP A 12 5.85 3.91 -15.60
N GLU A 13 4.66 3.36 -15.84
CA GLU A 13 3.42 3.91 -15.31
C GLU A 13 3.38 3.82 -13.78
N TYR A 14 3.80 2.69 -13.22
CA TYR A 14 3.84 2.51 -11.77
C TYR A 14 4.81 3.47 -11.10
N ARG A 15 5.91 3.81 -11.77
CA ARG A 15 6.89 4.75 -11.23
C ARG A 15 6.28 6.13 -10.99
N ILE A 16 5.34 6.56 -11.81
CA ILE A 16 4.63 7.83 -11.61
C ILE A 16 3.91 7.80 -10.26
N TYR A 17 3.24 6.69 -9.96
CA TYR A 17 2.59 6.49 -8.68
C TYR A 17 3.60 6.49 -7.53
N GLU A 18 4.68 5.73 -7.65
CA GLU A 18 5.71 5.64 -6.61
C GLU A 18 6.30 7.00 -6.23
N LYS A 19 6.56 7.84 -7.22
CA LYS A 19 7.13 9.17 -6.97
C LYS A 19 6.25 10.07 -6.13
N GLY A 20 4.94 9.91 -6.22
CA GLY A 20 3.99 10.73 -5.47
C GLY A 20 3.49 10.10 -4.17
N PHE A 21 3.67 8.79 -4.00
CA PHE A 21 3.09 8.03 -2.89
C PHE A 21 3.50 8.55 -1.52
N PHE A 22 4.80 8.75 -1.30
CA PHE A 22 5.32 9.12 0.03
C PHE A 22 4.85 10.49 0.50
N SER A 23 4.64 11.43 -0.42
CA SER A 23 4.10 12.75 -0.07
C SER A 23 2.70 12.65 0.54
N PHE A 24 1.85 11.82 -0.05
CA PHE A 24 0.49 11.61 0.47
C PHE A 24 0.50 10.80 1.76
N LEU A 25 1.38 9.80 1.87
CA LEU A 25 1.54 9.05 3.10
C LEU A 25 1.91 9.98 4.25
N LYS A 26 2.91 10.81 4.05
CA LYS A 26 3.38 11.79 5.05
C LYS A 26 2.30 12.81 5.40
N LYS A 27 1.57 13.30 4.40
CA LYS A 27 0.48 14.26 4.59
C LYS A 27 -0.56 13.77 5.60
N HIS A 28 -0.82 12.47 5.63
CA HIS A 28 -1.81 11.84 6.49
C HIS A 28 -1.20 11.07 7.66
N ASN A 29 0.04 11.42 8.05
CA ASN A 29 0.74 10.85 9.20
C ASN A 29 1.06 9.36 9.08
N GLY A 30 1.11 8.84 7.86
CA GLY A 30 1.42 7.45 7.62
C GLY A 30 2.89 7.12 7.80
N THR A 31 3.17 5.87 8.14
CA THR A 31 4.51 5.32 8.28
C THR A 31 4.68 4.16 7.33
N PHE A 32 5.70 4.24 6.48
CA PHE A 32 6.06 3.12 5.60
C PHE A 32 6.85 2.08 6.39
N ILE A 33 6.38 0.85 6.39
CA ILE A 33 6.99 -0.22 7.19
C ILE A 33 7.95 -1.05 6.35
N THR A 34 7.48 -1.63 5.24
CA THR A 34 8.33 -2.48 4.40
C THR A 34 7.72 -2.74 3.03
N TYR A 35 8.57 -3.14 2.09
CA TYR A 35 8.15 -3.83 0.88
C TYR A 35 9.13 -4.96 0.58
N ASP A 36 8.65 -6.01 -0.08
CA ASP A 36 9.48 -7.16 -0.42
C ASP A 36 9.00 -7.77 -1.75
N ASP A 37 9.92 -7.83 -2.70
CA ASP A 37 9.67 -8.44 -4.00
C ASP A 37 10.01 -9.94 -4.03
N SER A 38 10.70 -10.42 -3.01
CA SER A 38 11.26 -11.78 -2.96
C SER A 38 10.88 -12.49 -1.65
N ARG A 39 9.61 -12.46 -1.31
CA ARG A 39 9.09 -13.02 -0.06
C ARG A 39 9.42 -14.50 0.06
N VAL A 40 9.74 -14.94 1.26
CA VAL A 40 9.92 -16.35 1.58
C VAL A 40 8.56 -16.92 1.95
N ILE A 41 8.06 -17.86 1.16
CA ILE A 41 6.78 -18.53 1.43
C ILE A 41 7.07 -19.75 2.29
N LEU A 42 6.62 -19.71 3.53
CA LEU A 42 6.85 -20.80 4.49
C LEU A 42 5.83 -21.91 4.33
N GLU A 43 4.63 -21.58 3.92
CA GLU A 43 3.54 -22.53 3.76
C GLU A 43 2.50 -21.94 2.82
N GLY A 44 1.88 -22.78 2.03
CA GLY A 44 0.81 -22.40 1.12
C GLY A 44 0.97 -23.04 -0.25
N VAL A 45 -0.14 -23.44 -0.84
CA VAL A 45 -0.16 -24.12 -2.14
C VAL A 45 -0.08 -23.13 -3.29
N GLU A 46 -0.69 -21.98 -3.12
CA GLU A 46 -0.71 -20.92 -4.14
C GLU A 46 -0.25 -19.59 -3.52
N PRO A 47 1.08 -19.38 -3.45
CA PRO A 47 1.59 -18.13 -2.90
C PRO A 47 1.17 -16.95 -3.77
N LEU A 48 0.87 -15.81 -3.12
CA LEU A 48 0.54 -14.59 -3.82
C LEU A 48 1.76 -14.09 -4.61
N PRO A 49 1.60 -13.79 -5.91
CA PRO A 49 2.73 -13.32 -6.71
C PRO A 49 3.04 -11.85 -6.42
N GLY A 50 4.21 -11.42 -6.88
CA GLY A 50 4.60 -10.01 -6.91
C GLY A 50 5.14 -9.49 -5.60
N ARG A 51 4.82 -8.22 -5.33
CA ARG A 51 5.35 -7.46 -4.20
C ARG A 51 4.35 -7.41 -3.05
N THR A 52 4.84 -7.56 -1.82
CA THR A 52 4.07 -7.25 -0.62
C THR A 52 4.56 -5.92 -0.05
N ILE A 53 3.62 -5.03 0.29
CA ILE A 53 3.90 -3.72 0.87
C ILE A 53 3.08 -3.60 2.16
N ILE A 54 3.71 -3.08 3.20
CA ILE A 54 3.02 -2.81 4.47
C ILE A 54 3.33 -1.39 4.90
N PHE A 55 2.29 -0.63 5.22
CA PHE A 55 2.40 0.69 5.82
C PHE A 55 1.26 0.89 6.82
N SER A 56 1.35 1.92 7.64
CA SER A 56 0.37 2.12 8.71
C SER A 56 0.01 3.57 8.89
N PHE A 57 -1.13 3.79 9.54
CA PHE A 57 -1.58 5.10 9.99
C PHE A 57 -1.82 5.05 11.49
N PRO A 58 -1.64 6.16 12.20
CA PRO A 58 -1.84 6.18 13.66
C PRO A 58 -3.30 6.00 14.08
N SER A 59 -4.25 6.22 13.16
CA SER A 59 -5.67 6.05 13.45
C SER A 59 -6.44 5.64 12.19
N GLU A 60 -7.62 5.08 12.36
CA GLU A 60 -8.51 4.77 11.25
C GLU A 60 -8.93 6.04 10.51
N LYS A 61 -9.09 7.13 11.24
CA LYS A 61 -9.44 8.43 10.64
C LYS A 61 -8.35 8.92 9.68
N ASP A 62 -7.09 8.81 10.06
CA ASP A 62 -5.99 9.18 9.17
C ASP A 62 -5.96 8.31 7.91
N ALA A 63 -6.20 7.02 8.07
CA ALA A 63 -6.29 6.10 6.93
C ALA A 63 -7.48 6.45 6.02
N ASP A 64 -8.62 6.77 6.59
CA ASP A 64 -9.81 7.16 5.82
C ASP A 64 -9.58 8.48 5.09
N ASN A 65 -8.93 9.45 5.73
CA ASN A 65 -8.60 10.73 5.11
C ASN A 65 -7.61 10.56 3.96
N TRP A 66 -6.62 9.68 4.12
CA TRP A 66 -5.67 9.35 3.07
C TRP A 66 -6.39 8.74 1.86
N TRP A 67 -7.25 7.76 2.09
CA TRP A 67 -7.99 7.09 1.02
C TRP A 67 -8.95 8.05 0.30
N ALA A 68 -9.57 8.97 1.03
CA ALA A 68 -10.51 9.94 0.48
C ALA A 68 -9.83 11.17 -0.15
N ASP A 69 -8.53 11.32 0.00
CA ASP A 69 -7.78 12.44 -0.57
C ASP A 69 -7.86 12.40 -2.09
N GLU A 70 -8.44 13.45 -2.68
CA GLU A 70 -8.64 13.52 -4.14
C GLU A 70 -7.32 13.48 -4.91
N GLY A 71 -6.28 14.11 -4.37
CA GLY A 71 -4.96 14.08 -4.97
C GLY A 71 -4.38 12.68 -4.97
N TYR A 72 -4.53 11.95 -3.87
CA TYR A 72 -4.10 10.56 -3.79
C TYR A 72 -4.90 9.67 -4.75
N GLN A 73 -6.21 9.85 -4.82
CA GLN A 73 -7.04 9.07 -5.74
C GLN A 73 -6.69 9.35 -7.19
N ASP A 74 -6.36 10.59 -7.51
CA ASP A 74 -5.91 10.96 -8.85
C ASP A 74 -4.57 10.29 -9.19
N LEU A 75 -3.62 10.33 -8.26
CA LEU A 75 -2.34 9.63 -8.41
C LEU A 75 -2.54 8.11 -8.57
N SER A 76 -3.52 7.54 -7.87
CA SER A 76 -3.80 6.10 -7.88
C SER A 76 -4.30 5.59 -9.24
N LYS A 77 -4.71 6.46 -10.14
CA LYS A 77 -5.08 6.05 -11.51
C LYS A 77 -3.90 5.39 -12.22
N HIS A 78 -2.69 5.88 -11.97
CA HIS A 78 -1.46 5.30 -12.53
C HIS A 78 -1.21 3.89 -11.96
N ARG A 79 -1.41 3.71 -10.66
CA ARG A 79 -1.30 2.41 -10.02
C ARG A 79 -2.33 1.42 -10.56
N ARG A 80 -3.58 1.84 -10.69
CA ARG A 80 -4.64 0.98 -11.20
C ARG A 80 -4.41 0.55 -12.64
N ALA A 81 -3.84 1.45 -13.45
CA ALA A 81 -3.51 1.14 -14.84
C ALA A 81 -2.32 0.18 -14.96
N ALA A 82 -1.42 0.18 -13.99
CA ALA A 82 -0.13 -0.50 -14.06
C ALA A 82 -0.04 -1.80 -13.28
N THR A 83 -1.02 -2.12 -12.44
CA THR A 83 -0.91 -3.24 -11.50
C THR A 83 -2.17 -4.08 -11.42
N ASP A 84 -1.97 -5.34 -11.01
CA ASP A 84 -3.00 -6.19 -10.44
C ASP A 84 -2.75 -6.17 -8.93
N ILE A 85 -3.72 -5.70 -8.15
CA ILE A 85 -3.50 -5.36 -6.76
C ILE A 85 -4.64 -5.83 -5.85
N THR A 86 -4.26 -6.27 -4.65
CA THR A 86 -5.15 -6.40 -3.51
C THR A 86 -4.60 -5.50 -2.42
N LEU A 87 -5.42 -4.58 -1.96
CA LEU A 87 -5.07 -3.63 -0.91
C LEU A 87 -6.09 -3.75 0.21
N GLN A 88 -5.62 -4.12 1.40
CA GLN A 88 -6.47 -4.36 2.56
C GLN A 88 -6.10 -3.43 3.70
N ARG A 89 -7.11 -2.97 4.43
CA ARG A 89 -6.88 -2.32 5.71
C ARG A 89 -7.22 -3.31 6.82
N VAL A 90 -6.25 -3.58 7.68
CA VAL A 90 -6.44 -4.43 8.87
C VAL A 90 -6.23 -3.59 10.12
N LYS A 91 -7.00 -3.88 11.16
CA LYS A 91 -6.89 -3.15 12.42
C LYS A 91 -5.64 -3.57 13.17
N GLY A 92 -4.90 -2.58 13.66
CA GLY A 92 -3.84 -2.83 14.60
C GLY A 92 -4.40 -3.19 15.97
N LEU A 93 -3.61 -3.86 16.79
CA LEU A 93 -4.00 -4.12 18.15
C LEU A 93 -3.98 -2.81 18.94
N PRO A 94 -4.95 -2.60 19.85
CA PRO A 94 -4.90 -1.42 20.70
C PRO A 94 -3.67 -1.46 21.60
N PRO A 95 -3.11 -0.28 21.94
CA PRO A 95 -1.96 -0.26 22.85
C PRO A 95 -2.34 -0.87 24.19
N ARG A 96 -1.42 -1.64 24.77
CA ARG A 96 -1.57 -2.16 26.10
C ARG A 96 -1.33 -1.02 27.09
N GLY A 97 -2.38 -0.64 27.77
CA GLY A 97 -2.34 0.47 28.71
C GLY A 97 -2.12 0.04 30.14
#